data_095c75153189634cbdc710f9ec3242bc
#
_entry.id   095c75153189634cbdc710f9ec3242bc
#
_cell.length_a   1.000
_cell.length_b   1.000
_cell.length_c   1.000
_cell.angle_alpha   90.00
_cell.angle_beta   90.00
_cell.angle_gamma   90.00
#
_symmetry.space_group_name_H-M   'P 1'
#
loop_
_entity.id
_entity.type
_entity.pdbx_description
1 polymer ?
#
loop_
_entity_poly.entity_id
_entity_poly.type
_entity_poly.pdbx_seq_one_letter_code
_entity_poly.pdbx_strand_id
1 'polypeptide(L)'
;YKVGVLYGFADDAVLQAIGLTKADAYKRGNGVFYFTSDKLNKALADALADNATTVKNALEIAVRNGGKAMPETDANGHSKVSGLEQGLYLVVETRVPENVTSTCNPFFVSLPMTTIDGKDWNYDVTVYPKNQTGSPDLEKAVREDKNSTGKNTGSLTNIADGYAHTATASVGDVVDYQIISTLPTITSKATSLTTYTFADTLREGIRYNKN
;
A
#
# COMPACT_ATOMS: atom_id res chain seq x y z
N TYR A 1 21.64 -33.43 6.55
CA TYR A 1 20.98 -32.11 6.56
C TYR A 1 20.84 -31.67 5.11
N LYS A 2 19.63 -31.63 4.56
CA LYS A 2 19.40 -31.00 3.26
C LYS A 2 19.50 -29.46 3.49
N VAL A 3 20.61 -28.87 3.10
CA VAL A 3 20.68 -27.44 2.88
C VAL A 3 19.78 -27.15 1.69
N GLY A 4 18.82 -26.27 1.83
CA GLY A 4 17.95 -25.83 0.73
C GLY A 4 18.74 -25.19 -0.42
N VAL A 5 18.06 -24.81 -1.47
CA VAL A 5 18.66 -24.08 -2.59
C VAL A 5 19.37 -22.84 -2.08
N LEU A 6 20.60 -22.63 -2.54
CA LEU A 6 21.37 -21.42 -2.21
C LEU A 6 21.30 -20.44 -3.38
N TYR A 7 21.07 -19.18 -3.06
CA TYR A 7 20.99 -18.09 -4.02
C TYR A 7 22.22 -17.20 -3.91
N GLY A 8 22.88 -16.96 -5.03
CA GLY A 8 24.11 -16.18 -5.10
C GLY A 8 23.85 -14.73 -5.48
N PHE A 9 24.52 -13.82 -4.79
CA PHE A 9 24.51 -12.38 -5.09
C PHE A 9 25.93 -11.91 -5.43
N ALA A 10 26.05 -11.21 -6.56
CA ALA A 10 27.29 -10.52 -6.93
C ALA A 10 27.23 -9.03 -6.51
N ASP A 11 26.03 -8.47 -6.44
CA ASP A 11 25.77 -7.08 -6.06
C ASP A 11 25.32 -6.99 -4.57
N ASP A 12 25.78 -5.95 -3.91
CA ASP A 12 25.55 -5.72 -2.49
C ASP A 12 24.31 -4.84 -2.20
N ALA A 13 23.81 -4.12 -3.18
CA ALA A 13 22.79 -3.08 -2.94
C ALA A 13 21.49 -3.66 -2.33
N VAL A 14 21.02 -4.78 -2.85
CA VAL A 14 19.83 -5.47 -2.31
C VAL A 14 20.11 -6.02 -0.90
N LEU A 15 21.28 -6.65 -0.71
CA LEU A 15 21.67 -7.21 0.59
C LEU A 15 21.73 -6.12 1.66
N GLN A 16 22.40 -5.01 1.37
CA GLN A 16 22.52 -3.88 2.27
C GLN A 16 21.15 -3.27 2.62
N ALA A 17 20.26 -3.15 1.64
CA ALA A 17 18.91 -2.63 1.86
C ALA A 17 18.09 -3.46 2.86
N ILE A 18 18.37 -4.76 2.96
CA ILE A 18 17.70 -5.67 3.91
C ILE A 18 18.59 -6.01 5.13
N GLY A 19 19.64 -5.24 5.36
CA GLY A 19 20.50 -5.38 6.54
C GLY A 19 21.44 -6.59 6.52
N LEU A 20 21.67 -7.20 5.36
CA LEU A 20 22.64 -8.30 5.21
C LEU A 20 23.96 -7.80 4.64
N THR A 21 25.01 -8.50 5.02
CA THR A 21 26.38 -8.28 4.55
C THR A 21 26.96 -9.55 3.94
N LYS A 22 28.08 -9.42 3.24
CA LYS A 22 28.85 -10.58 2.75
C LYS A 22 29.29 -11.51 3.87
N ALA A 23 29.41 -11.03 5.10
CA ALA A 23 29.76 -11.83 6.28
C ALA A 23 28.64 -12.81 6.65
N ASP A 24 27.40 -12.47 6.32
CA ASP A 24 26.21 -13.28 6.61
C ASP A 24 25.97 -14.42 5.64
N ALA A 25 26.77 -14.54 4.57
CA ALA A 25 26.63 -15.58 3.58
C ALA A 25 26.88 -16.99 4.18
N TYR A 26 26.04 -17.93 3.77
CA TYR A 26 26.23 -19.34 4.11
C TYR A 26 27.50 -19.92 3.47
N LYS A 27 27.75 -19.52 2.21
CA LYS A 27 28.91 -19.99 1.42
C LYS A 27 29.43 -18.83 0.55
N ARG A 28 30.73 -18.85 0.26
CA ARG A 28 31.40 -17.93 -0.66
C ARG A 28 32.13 -18.70 -1.75
N GLY A 29 32.15 -18.18 -2.96
CA GLY A 29 32.90 -18.76 -4.06
C GLY A 29 32.87 -17.86 -5.31
N ASN A 30 34.00 -17.71 -5.98
CA ASN A 30 34.16 -16.97 -7.24
C ASN A 30 33.58 -15.54 -7.21
N GLY A 31 33.73 -14.82 -6.11
CA GLY A 31 33.17 -13.47 -5.95
C GLY A 31 31.67 -13.44 -5.66
N VAL A 32 31.00 -14.58 -5.57
CA VAL A 32 29.57 -14.69 -5.28
C VAL A 32 29.35 -15.12 -3.83
N PHE A 33 28.38 -14.52 -3.18
CA PHE A 33 27.97 -14.78 -1.82
C PHE A 33 26.60 -15.46 -1.83
N TYR A 34 26.53 -16.65 -1.22
CA TYR A 34 25.34 -17.50 -1.28
C TYR A 34 24.56 -17.46 0.02
N PHE A 35 23.27 -17.30 -0.07
CA PHE A 35 22.32 -17.24 1.03
C PHE A 35 21.22 -18.28 0.86
N THR A 36 20.65 -18.77 1.96
CA THR A 36 19.41 -19.55 1.92
C THR A 36 18.20 -18.64 1.72
N SER A 37 17.14 -19.16 1.11
CA SER A 37 15.87 -18.40 0.96
C SER A 37 15.31 -17.95 2.30
N ASP A 38 15.40 -18.77 3.33
CA ASP A 38 14.89 -18.46 4.67
C ASP A 38 15.61 -17.27 5.28
N LYS A 39 16.95 -17.21 5.14
CA LYS A 39 17.72 -16.07 5.63
C LYS A 39 17.36 -14.79 4.90
N LEU A 40 17.19 -14.84 3.58
CA LEU A 40 16.81 -13.69 2.75
C LEU A 40 15.40 -13.20 3.10
N ASN A 41 14.42 -14.10 3.17
CA ASN A 41 13.05 -13.75 3.52
C ASN A 41 12.95 -13.17 4.94
N LYS A 42 13.66 -13.78 5.89
CA LYS A 42 13.67 -13.26 7.27
C LYS A 42 14.30 -11.86 7.34
N ALA A 43 15.43 -11.65 6.69
CA ALA A 43 16.10 -10.34 6.68
C ALA A 43 15.22 -9.27 6.04
N LEU A 44 14.56 -9.57 4.92
CA LEU A 44 13.61 -8.66 4.29
C LEU A 44 12.42 -8.33 5.22
N ALA A 45 11.84 -9.35 5.86
CA ALA A 45 10.72 -9.14 6.79
C ALA A 45 11.12 -8.29 7.99
N ASP A 46 12.26 -8.56 8.61
CA ASP A 46 12.78 -7.81 9.76
C ASP A 46 13.05 -6.35 9.36
N ALA A 47 13.72 -6.11 8.23
CA ALA A 47 14.02 -4.76 7.75
C ALA A 47 12.75 -3.95 7.44
N LEU A 48 11.74 -4.59 6.82
CA LEU A 48 10.45 -3.95 6.54
C LEU A 48 9.67 -3.66 7.83
N ALA A 49 9.77 -4.51 8.85
CA ALA A 49 9.14 -4.27 10.14
C ALA A 49 9.79 -3.10 10.90
N ASP A 50 11.11 -2.93 10.77
CA ASP A 50 11.85 -1.84 11.40
C ASP A 50 11.60 -0.50 10.69
N ASN A 51 11.80 -0.43 9.38
CA ASN A 51 11.59 0.79 8.60
C ASN A 51 11.19 0.51 7.14
N ALA A 52 9.92 0.18 6.92
CA ALA A 52 9.40 -0.16 5.59
C ALA A 52 9.68 0.90 4.53
N THR A 53 9.55 2.18 4.86
CA THR A 53 9.74 3.28 3.91
C THR A 53 11.18 3.34 3.42
N THR A 54 12.15 3.29 4.33
CA THR A 54 13.57 3.34 3.96
C THR A 54 13.96 2.12 3.13
N VAL A 55 13.51 0.93 3.53
CA VAL A 55 13.81 -0.33 2.83
C VAL A 55 13.21 -0.35 1.43
N LYS A 56 11.92 0.00 1.29
CA LYS A 56 11.25 0.08 -0.03
C LYS A 56 11.99 1.04 -0.97
N ASN A 57 12.43 2.20 -0.48
CA ASN A 57 13.16 3.17 -1.27
C ASN A 57 14.52 2.65 -1.73
N ALA A 58 15.27 2.02 -0.84
CA ALA A 58 16.58 1.47 -1.17
C ALA A 58 16.45 0.33 -2.19
N LEU A 59 15.46 -0.54 -2.03
CA LEU A 59 15.17 -1.62 -2.97
C LEU A 59 14.68 -1.09 -4.33
N GLU A 60 13.86 -0.05 -4.35
CA GLU A 60 13.43 0.58 -5.61
C GLU A 60 14.63 1.14 -6.40
N ILE A 61 15.56 1.81 -5.73
CA ILE A 61 16.78 2.30 -6.37
C ILE A 61 17.61 1.14 -6.93
N ALA A 62 17.78 0.07 -6.16
CA ALA A 62 18.55 -1.10 -6.58
C ALA A 62 17.96 -1.75 -7.83
N VAL A 63 16.63 -1.98 -7.86
CA VAL A 63 15.98 -2.63 -9.00
C VAL A 63 15.92 -1.74 -10.26
N ARG A 64 15.83 -0.42 -10.10
CA ARG A 64 15.90 0.51 -11.26
C ARG A 64 17.26 0.49 -11.93
N ASN A 65 18.32 0.24 -11.18
CA ASN A 65 19.69 0.21 -11.71
C ASN A 65 20.06 -1.11 -12.37
N GLY A 66 19.41 -2.22 -12.04
CA GLY A 66 19.82 -3.54 -12.55
C GLY A 66 18.68 -4.54 -12.75
N GLY A 67 17.44 -4.16 -12.45
CA GLY A 67 16.29 -5.04 -12.57
C GLY A 67 15.69 -5.12 -13.96
N LYS A 68 14.92 -6.18 -14.22
CA LYS A 68 14.11 -6.33 -15.43
C LYS A 68 12.72 -5.75 -15.17
N ALA A 69 12.34 -4.73 -15.94
CA ALA A 69 11.00 -4.17 -15.84
C ALA A 69 9.95 -5.18 -16.30
N MET A 70 8.87 -5.32 -15.52
CA MET A 70 7.65 -6.00 -15.96
C MET A 70 6.75 -5.01 -16.71
N PRO A 71 5.93 -5.47 -17.67
CA PRO A 71 4.87 -4.65 -18.24
C PRO A 71 3.92 -4.13 -17.14
N GLU A 72 3.27 -3.00 -17.41
CA GLU A 72 2.17 -2.55 -16.56
C GLU A 72 1.03 -3.57 -16.58
N THR A 73 0.25 -3.63 -15.51
CA THR A 73 -0.94 -4.50 -15.46
C THR A 73 -1.98 -4.06 -16.49
N ASP A 74 -2.62 -5.03 -17.12
CA ASP A 74 -3.74 -4.81 -18.02
C ASP A 74 -5.03 -4.37 -17.25
N ALA A 75 -6.12 -4.20 -17.98
CA ALA A 75 -7.41 -3.82 -17.39
C ALA A 75 -7.98 -4.84 -16.38
N ASN A 76 -7.49 -6.08 -16.39
CA ASN A 76 -7.86 -7.13 -15.44
C ASN A 76 -6.86 -7.23 -14.27
N GLY A 77 -5.85 -6.38 -14.22
CA GLY A 77 -4.81 -6.39 -13.21
C GLY A 77 -3.72 -7.44 -13.43
N HIS A 78 -3.58 -7.98 -14.62
CA HIS A 78 -2.58 -9.00 -14.94
C HIS A 78 -1.34 -8.40 -15.60
N SER A 79 -0.18 -8.88 -15.19
CA SER A 79 1.09 -8.64 -15.85
C SER A 79 1.87 -9.93 -15.93
N LYS A 80 2.59 -10.15 -17.03
CA LYS A 80 3.39 -11.36 -17.25
C LYS A 80 4.77 -10.99 -17.81
N VAL A 81 5.77 -11.65 -17.26
CA VAL A 81 7.12 -11.67 -17.84
C VAL A 81 7.49 -13.11 -18.11
N SER A 82 8.13 -13.39 -19.23
CA SER A 82 8.57 -14.71 -19.65
C SER A 82 10.05 -14.72 -19.99
N GLY A 83 10.62 -15.91 -20.18
CA GLY A 83 12.02 -16.10 -20.52
C GLY A 83 12.96 -15.70 -19.38
N LEU A 84 12.52 -15.86 -18.13
CA LEU A 84 13.36 -15.71 -16.96
C LEU A 84 14.17 -16.99 -16.73
N GLU A 85 15.43 -16.84 -16.36
CA GLU A 85 16.26 -17.94 -15.93
C GLU A 85 15.82 -18.47 -14.57
N GLN A 86 16.28 -19.67 -14.22
CA GLN A 86 16.04 -20.21 -12.88
C GLN A 86 16.81 -19.41 -11.84
N GLY A 87 16.13 -19.01 -10.77
CA GLY A 87 16.76 -18.19 -9.74
C GLY A 87 15.77 -17.65 -8.71
N LEU A 88 16.28 -16.76 -7.86
CA LEU A 88 15.48 -16.01 -6.90
C LEU A 88 15.33 -14.58 -7.41
N TYR A 89 14.11 -14.13 -7.48
CA TYR A 89 13.75 -12.81 -7.96
C TYR A 89 13.17 -11.97 -6.82
N LEU A 90 13.69 -10.76 -6.65
CA LEU A 90 13.05 -9.76 -5.81
C LEU A 90 12.05 -8.97 -6.65
N VAL A 91 10.81 -8.96 -6.21
CA VAL A 91 9.73 -8.19 -6.85
C VAL A 91 9.51 -6.92 -6.06
N VAL A 92 9.56 -5.79 -6.75
CA VAL A 92 9.36 -4.45 -6.17
C VAL A 92 8.40 -3.68 -7.06
N GLU A 93 7.37 -3.10 -6.48
CA GLU A 93 6.48 -2.19 -7.19
C GLU A 93 7.15 -0.82 -7.32
N THR A 94 7.34 -0.36 -8.55
CA THR A 94 8.07 0.88 -8.85
C THR A 94 7.19 1.96 -9.47
N ARG A 95 5.97 1.61 -9.87
CA ARG A 95 4.97 2.53 -10.39
C ARG A 95 3.62 2.22 -9.76
N VAL A 96 3.01 3.23 -9.21
CA VAL A 96 1.84 3.11 -8.33
C VAL A 96 0.75 4.06 -8.83
N PRO A 97 -0.49 3.59 -9.04
CA PRO A 97 -1.63 4.44 -9.34
C PRO A 97 -1.92 5.46 -8.23
N GLU A 98 -2.54 6.57 -8.59
CA GLU A 98 -2.81 7.69 -7.66
C GLU A 98 -3.75 7.31 -6.50
N ASN A 99 -4.61 6.31 -6.67
CA ASN A 99 -5.54 5.85 -5.64
C ASN A 99 -4.93 4.83 -4.66
N VAL A 100 -3.67 4.45 -4.84
CA VAL A 100 -2.98 3.52 -3.93
C VAL A 100 -2.38 4.28 -2.76
N THR A 101 -2.87 4.03 -1.57
CA THR A 101 -2.40 4.67 -0.33
C THR A 101 -1.24 3.92 0.32
N SER A 102 -1.12 2.62 0.09
CA SER A 102 0.01 1.81 0.52
C SER A 102 0.32 0.73 -0.51
N THR A 103 1.57 0.67 -0.96
CA THR A 103 2.06 -0.37 -1.87
C THR A 103 2.25 -1.68 -1.15
N CYS A 104 2.19 -2.79 -1.89
CA CYS A 104 2.59 -4.08 -1.35
C CYS A 104 4.06 -4.04 -0.90
N ASN A 105 4.39 -4.87 0.07
CA ASN A 105 5.78 -5.02 0.47
C ASN A 105 6.56 -5.77 -0.62
N PRO A 106 7.83 -5.40 -0.88
CA PRO A 106 8.72 -6.21 -1.69
C PRO A 106 8.80 -7.64 -1.18
N PHE A 107 8.92 -8.60 -2.09
CA PHE A 107 8.97 -10.01 -1.75
C PHE A 107 9.86 -10.80 -2.70
N PHE A 108 10.34 -11.95 -2.24
CA PHE A 108 11.12 -12.85 -3.06
C PHE A 108 10.25 -13.93 -3.71
N VAL A 109 10.55 -14.27 -4.96
CA VAL A 109 9.94 -15.36 -5.72
C VAL A 109 11.04 -16.24 -6.27
N SER A 110 11.00 -17.54 -6.02
CA SER A 110 11.90 -18.51 -6.65
C SER A 110 11.31 -19.05 -7.95
N LEU A 111 12.13 -19.20 -8.97
CA LEU A 111 11.78 -19.88 -10.20
C LEU A 111 12.73 -21.06 -10.41
N PRO A 112 12.23 -22.30 -10.45
CA PRO A 112 10.85 -22.70 -10.15
C PRO A 112 10.51 -22.62 -8.66
N MET A 113 9.21 -22.62 -8.37
CA MET A 113 8.68 -22.89 -7.04
C MET A 113 8.30 -24.35 -6.92
N THR A 114 8.28 -24.90 -5.71
CA THR A 114 7.65 -26.21 -5.46
C THR A 114 6.14 -26.10 -5.58
N THR A 115 5.50 -27.14 -6.11
CA THR A 115 4.04 -27.26 -6.03
C THR A 115 3.56 -27.34 -4.58
N ILE A 116 2.28 -27.07 -4.34
CA ILE A 116 1.71 -27.02 -2.97
C ILE A 116 1.90 -28.35 -2.23
N ASP A 117 1.87 -29.48 -2.95
CA ASP A 117 2.11 -30.81 -2.40
C ASP A 117 3.61 -31.16 -2.24
N GLY A 118 4.49 -30.26 -2.69
CA GLY A 118 5.94 -30.38 -2.57
C GLY A 118 6.59 -31.46 -3.46
N LYS A 119 5.86 -32.01 -4.42
CA LYS A 119 6.34 -33.16 -5.24
C LYS A 119 6.99 -32.72 -6.55
N ASP A 120 6.51 -31.62 -7.13
CA ASP A 120 6.92 -31.15 -8.44
C ASP A 120 7.40 -29.69 -8.43
N TRP A 121 7.98 -29.29 -9.56
CA TRP A 121 8.44 -27.93 -9.77
C TRP A 121 7.45 -27.18 -10.68
N ASN A 122 7.00 -26.01 -10.20
CA ASN A 122 6.18 -25.09 -10.98
C ASN A 122 7.06 -24.01 -11.61
N TYR A 123 7.08 -23.96 -12.93
CA TYR A 123 7.83 -22.98 -13.73
C TYR A 123 6.95 -21.79 -14.18
N ASP A 124 5.63 -21.91 -14.09
CA ASP A 124 4.69 -20.81 -14.38
C ASP A 124 4.09 -20.30 -13.07
N VAL A 125 4.86 -19.45 -12.39
CA VAL A 125 4.54 -18.97 -11.05
C VAL A 125 3.66 -17.76 -11.13
N THR A 126 2.51 -17.79 -10.46
CA THR A 126 1.60 -16.65 -10.29
C THR A 126 1.65 -16.14 -8.86
N VAL A 127 1.78 -14.83 -8.71
CA VAL A 127 1.76 -14.13 -7.42
C VAL A 127 0.67 -13.05 -7.41
N TYR A 128 0.13 -12.76 -6.25
CA TYR A 128 -0.99 -11.82 -6.06
C TYR A 128 -0.59 -10.70 -5.08
N PRO A 129 0.20 -9.72 -5.53
CA PRO A 129 0.52 -8.56 -4.69
C PRO A 129 -0.76 -7.79 -4.37
N LYS A 130 -0.86 -7.28 -3.14
CA LYS A 130 -2.03 -6.51 -2.69
C LYS A 130 -1.61 -5.13 -2.24
N ASN A 131 -2.12 -4.13 -2.95
CA ASN A 131 -2.04 -2.74 -2.56
C ASN A 131 -3.23 -2.36 -1.69
N GLN A 132 -3.04 -1.38 -0.82
CA GLN A 132 -4.14 -0.73 -0.15
C GLN A 132 -4.56 0.49 -0.96
N THR A 133 -5.86 0.60 -1.19
CA THR A 133 -6.47 1.79 -1.77
C THR A 133 -7.34 2.44 -0.71
N GLY A 134 -7.46 3.77 -0.75
CA GLY A 134 -8.31 4.48 0.20
C GLY A 134 -8.90 5.73 -0.43
N SER A 135 -10.15 6.00 -0.11
CA SER A 135 -10.79 7.27 -0.33
C SER A 135 -11.08 7.93 1.02
N PRO A 136 -11.10 9.25 1.09
CA PRO A 136 -11.57 9.93 2.29
C PRO A 136 -13.02 9.55 2.61
N ASP A 137 -13.30 9.30 3.86
CA ASP A 137 -14.67 9.26 4.35
C ASP A 137 -15.19 10.69 4.50
N LEU A 138 -16.48 10.88 4.26
CA LEU A 138 -17.14 12.16 4.40
C LEU A 138 -18.45 11.98 5.20
N GLU A 139 -18.53 12.69 6.32
CA GLU A 139 -19.76 12.79 7.10
C GLU A 139 -20.26 14.25 7.02
N LYS A 140 -21.56 14.42 6.76
CA LYS A 140 -22.23 15.72 6.81
C LYS A 140 -23.41 15.64 7.75
N ALA A 141 -23.48 16.55 8.68
CA ALA A 141 -24.57 16.64 9.63
C ALA A 141 -25.05 18.06 9.80
N VAL A 142 -26.26 18.21 10.31
CA VAL A 142 -26.96 19.48 10.51
C VAL A 142 -27.51 19.55 11.94
N ARG A 143 -27.54 20.76 12.49
CA ARG A 143 -28.15 21.06 13.77
C ARG A 143 -28.98 22.32 13.65
N GLU A 144 -30.14 22.32 14.28
CA GLU A 144 -30.91 23.52 14.52
C GLU A 144 -30.30 24.35 15.67
N ASP A 145 -30.39 25.65 15.57
CA ASP A 145 -29.87 26.56 16.60
C ASP A 145 -30.52 26.35 17.97
N LYS A 146 -31.78 25.93 18.01
CA LYS A 146 -32.58 25.87 19.25
C LYS A 146 -33.01 24.49 19.72
N ASN A 147 -33.10 23.51 18.86
CA ASN A 147 -33.56 22.16 19.20
C ASN A 147 -32.94 21.11 18.29
N SER A 148 -32.31 20.12 18.89
CA SER A 148 -31.78 18.95 18.19
C SER A 148 -32.89 17.93 17.98
N THR A 149 -33.76 18.13 16.98
CA THR A 149 -34.85 17.19 16.65
C THR A 149 -34.52 16.25 15.50
N GLY A 150 -33.32 16.34 14.96
CA GLY A 150 -32.89 15.56 13.82
C GLY A 150 -32.78 14.05 14.07
N LYS A 151 -32.83 13.27 12.99
CA LYS A 151 -32.70 11.81 13.03
C LYS A 151 -31.40 11.37 12.40
N ASN A 152 -30.69 10.50 13.09
CA ASN A 152 -29.57 9.79 12.50
C ASN A 152 -30.07 8.59 11.69
N THR A 153 -29.68 8.50 10.45
CA THR A 153 -30.01 7.38 9.56
C THR A 153 -28.79 6.45 9.30
N GLY A 154 -27.73 6.64 10.06
CA GLY A 154 -26.49 5.87 10.04
C GLY A 154 -25.61 6.25 11.22
N SER A 155 -24.41 5.68 11.26
CA SER A 155 -23.45 6.02 12.31
C SER A 155 -22.77 7.36 12.02
N LEU A 156 -22.86 8.30 12.96
CA LEU A 156 -22.04 9.50 13.00
C LEU A 156 -20.87 9.23 13.94
N THR A 157 -19.63 9.22 13.43
CA THR A 157 -18.46 8.79 14.22
C THR A 157 -17.67 9.94 14.80
N ASN A 158 -17.59 11.06 14.10
CA ASN A 158 -16.78 12.21 14.50
C ASN A 158 -17.58 13.51 14.57
N ILE A 159 -18.88 13.42 14.49
CA ILE A 159 -19.79 14.57 14.50
C ILE A 159 -20.03 14.99 15.96
N ALA A 160 -20.04 16.29 16.21
CA ALA A 160 -20.29 16.84 17.53
C ALA A 160 -21.73 16.56 18.02
N ASP A 161 -21.90 16.52 19.34
CA ASP A 161 -23.19 16.30 19.97
C ASP A 161 -24.24 17.35 19.50
N GLY A 162 -25.46 16.88 19.30
CA GLY A 162 -26.57 17.69 18.84
C GLY A 162 -26.70 17.78 17.32
N TYR A 163 -25.77 17.28 16.55
CA TYR A 163 -25.87 17.14 15.10
C TYR A 163 -26.51 15.82 14.70
N ALA A 164 -27.25 15.84 13.60
CA ALA A 164 -27.90 14.67 13.04
C ALA A 164 -27.90 14.71 11.49
N HIS A 165 -28.31 13.65 10.82
CA HIS A 165 -28.44 13.65 9.38
C HIS A 165 -29.57 14.55 8.86
N THR A 166 -30.56 14.81 9.68
CA THR A 166 -31.70 15.69 9.37
C THR A 166 -31.97 16.64 10.51
N ALA A 167 -32.46 17.81 10.20
CA ALA A 167 -32.98 18.78 11.18
C ALA A 167 -34.31 19.37 10.65
N THR A 168 -35.13 19.89 11.57
CA THR A 168 -36.34 20.63 11.24
C THR A 168 -36.06 22.12 11.42
N ALA A 169 -36.41 22.95 10.46
CA ALA A 169 -36.20 24.39 10.54
C ALA A 169 -37.36 25.13 9.89
N SER A 170 -37.65 26.32 10.42
CA SER A 170 -38.64 27.27 9.89
C SER A 170 -37.95 28.36 9.07
N VAL A 171 -38.74 29.11 8.31
CA VAL A 171 -38.21 30.25 7.57
C VAL A 171 -37.65 31.31 8.54
N GLY A 172 -36.39 31.64 8.36
CA GLY A 172 -35.64 32.59 9.21
C GLY A 172 -34.78 31.94 10.29
N ASP A 173 -34.89 30.64 10.49
CA ASP A 173 -34.02 29.91 11.41
C ASP A 173 -32.61 29.76 10.85
N VAL A 174 -31.64 29.76 11.74
CA VAL A 174 -30.24 29.42 11.41
C VAL A 174 -30.02 27.94 11.66
N VAL A 175 -29.44 27.28 10.70
CA VAL A 175 -29.03 25.88 10.79
C VAL A 175 -27.52 25.76 10.62
N ASP A 176 -26.88 25.05 11.53
CA ASP A 176 -25.45 24.80 11.50
C ASP A 176 -25.18 23.50 10.76
N TYR A 177 -24.22 23.53 9.83
CA TYR A 177 -23.71 22.34 9.17
C TYR A 177 -22.32 22.02 9.66
N GLN A 178 -22.08 20.74 9.89
CA GLN A 178 -20.75 20.21 10.14
C GLN A 178 -20.41 19.20 9.05
N ILE A 179 -19.25 19.36 8.44
CA ILE A 179 -18.70 18.44 7.45
C ILE A 179 -17.37 17.95 8.02
N ILE A 180 -17.26 16.64 8.22
CA ILE A 180 -16.03 16.01 8.68
C ILE A 180 -15.58 15.01 7.64
N SER A 181 -14.31 15.03 7.33
CA SER A 181 -13.71 14.03 6.48
C SER A 181 -12.49 13.41 7.17
N THR A 182 -12.43 12.08 7.11
CA THR A 182 -11.30 11.31 7.61
C THR A 182 -10.45 10.88 6.42
N LEU A 183 -9.21 11.34 6.40
CA LEU A 183 -8.25 10.95 5.35
C LEU A 183 -7.67 9.56 5.65
N PRO A 184 -7.53 8.70 4.63
CA PRO A 184 -6.81 7.46 4.79
C PRO A 184 -5.32 7.73 5.07
N THR A 185 -4.66 6.82 5.79
CA THR A 185 -3.21 6.90 5.97
C THR A 185 -2.52 6.65 4.63
N ILE A 186 -1.74 7.62 4.17
CA ILE A 186 -0.99 7.55 2.92
C ILE A 186 0.47 7.23 3.25
N THR A 187 0.93 6.04 2.88
CA THR A 187 2.33 5.61 3.02
C THR A 187 3.03 5.43 1.66
N SER A 188 2.26 5.50 0.56
CA SER A 188 2.80 5.48 -0.79
C SER A 188 3.47 6.80 -1.12
N LYS A 189 4.65 6.73 -1.75
CA LYS A 189 5.35 7.93 -2.26
C LYS A 189 4.77 8.46 -3.57
N ALA A 190 4.07 7.61 -4.31
CA ALA A 190 3.45 8.00 -5.58
C ALA A 190 2.15 8.77 -5.38
N THR A 191 1.55 8.66 -4.18
CA THR A 191 0.32 9.32 -3.81
C THR A 191 0.60 10.44 -2.81
N SER A 192 0.29 11.66 -3.18
CA SER A 192 0.35 12.82 -2.29
C SER A 192 -0.94 13.63 -2.40
N LEU A 193 -1.42 14.09 -1.27
CA LEU A 193 -2.57 15.00 -1.26
C LEU A 193 -2.08 16.40 -1.60
N THR A 194 -2.33 16.85 -2.82
CA THR A 194 -1.97 18.19 -3.29
C THR A 194 -3.08 19.21 -3.08
N THR A 195 -4.33 18.76 -3.13
CA THR A 195 -5.52 19.61 -2.95
C THR A 195 -6.61 18.83 -2.27
N TYR A 196 -7.25 19.42 -1.31
CA TYR A 196 -8.41 18.86 -0.64
C TYR A 196 -9.49 19.94 -0.54
N THR A 197 -10.59 19.75 -1.25
CA THR A 197 -11.65 20.74 -1.38
C THR A 197 -12.98 20.15 -0.97
N PHE A 198 -13.69 20.84 -0.11
CA PHE A 198 -15.11 20.57 0.16
C PHE A 198 -15.95 21.41 -0.80
N ALA A 199 -16.82 20.75 -1.52
CA ALA A 199 -17.84 21.42 -2.34
C ALA A 199 -19.22 21.00 -1.85
N ASP A 200 -20.07 21.96 -1.57
CA ASP A 200 -21.45 21.75 -1.15
C ASP A 200 -22.39 22.64 -1.96
N THR A 201 -23.54 22.09 -2.33
CA THR A 201 -24.56 22.82 -3.04
C THR A 201 -25.81 22.95 -2.16
N LEU A 202 -26.06 24.17 -1.72
CA LEU A 202 -27.27 24.46 -0.95
C LEU A 202 -28.49 24.41 -1.85
N ARG A 203 -29.56 23.76 -1.38
CA ARG A 203 -30.83 23.71 -2.10
C ARG A 203 -31.54 25.04 -2.02
N GLU A 204 -32.51 25.22 -2.93
CA GLU A 204 -33.41 26.37 -2.90
C GLU A 204 -34.04 26.56 -1.52
N GLY A 205 -34.09 27.81 -1.06
CA GLY A 205 -34.58 28.15 0.27
C GLY A 205 -33.48 28.24 1.36
N ILE A 206 -32.27 27.72 1.12
CA ILE A 206 -31.16 27.83 2.05
C ILE A 206 -30.16 28.89 1.55
N ARG A 207 -29.75 29.78 2.43
CA ARG A 207 -28.76 30.80 2.13
C ARG A 207 -27.54 30.63 3.04
N TYR A 208 -26.35 30.65 2.45
CA TYR A 208 -25.12 30.66 3.23
C TYR A 208 -24.99 31.91 4.08
N ASN A 209 -24.81 31.74 5.38
CA ASN A 209 -24.57 32.81 6.32
C ASN A 209 -23.06 33.00 6.50
N LYS A 210 -22.52 34.14 6.09
CA LYS A 210 -21.09 34.46 6.14
C LYS A 210 -20.67 35.08 7.49
N ASN A 211 -21.11 34.54 8.60
CA ASN A 211 -20.58 35.02 9.88
C ASN A 211 -19.31 34.29 10.27
#